data_c67c5c95c6ec60e7f48f5d4c2ab11ce6
#
_entry.id   c67c5c95c6ec60e7f48f5d4c2ab11ce6
#
_cell.length_a   1.000
_cell.length_b   1.000
_cell.length_c   1.000
_cell.angle_alpha   90.00
_cell.angle_beta   90.00
_cell.angle_gamma   90.00
#
_symmetry.space_group_name_H-M   'P 1'
#
loop_
_entity.id
_entity.type
_entity.pdbx_description
1 polymer ?
#
loop_
_entity_poly.entity_id
_entity_poly.type
_entity_poly.pdbx_seq_one_letter_code
_entity_poly.pdbx_strand_id
1 'polypeptide(L)'
;MGQFLPINRKEMEERGWQEVDFVYICGDAYVDHPSFGAAIICRTLEANGFKVAFLSQPDWHKVEEFRQFGKPRLGFLISSGNIDSMVNHYTVSKKRRHKDSYTSGGEGFKRPDRAVIVYSQMARQAFPDANILIGGIEASLRRLAHYDYWSDKVRKSIIIDANADLLMFGMGENSKIGRASCRERV
;
A
#
# COMPACT_ATOMS: atom_id res chain seq x y z
N MET A 1 -2.87 23.48 -11.90
CA MET A 1 -2.12 22.30 -11.38
C MET A 1 -2.95 21.73 -10.24
N GLY A 2 -3.25 20.44 -10.26
CA GLY A 2 -3.95 19.77 -9.16
C GLY A 2 -3.11 19.79 -7.88
N GLN A 3 -3.79 19.93 -6.75
CA GLN A 3 -3.16 19.85 -5.43
C GLN A 3 -2.60 18.43 -5.21
N PHE A 4 -1.42 18.28 -4.56
CA PHE A 4 -0.88 16.96 -4.20
C PHE A 4 -1.83 16.19 -3.27
N LEU A 5 -1.81 14.86 -3.34
CA LEU A 5 -2.59 14.05 -2.41
C LEU A 5 -2.16 14.33 -0.96
N PRO A 6 -3.08 14.32 0.01
CA PRO A 6 -2.73 14.55 1.41
C PRO A 6 -1.89 13.38 1.94
N ILE A 7 -0.72 13.70 2.50
CA ILE A 7 0.20 12.75 3.09
C ILE A 7 0.22 12.80 4.63
N ASN A 8 -0.54 13.73 5.21
CA ASN A 8 -0.73 13.87 6.65
C ASN A 8 -2.12 14.43 6.97
N ARG A 9 -2.51 14.36 8.24
CA ARG A 9 -3.81 14.82 8.74
C ARG A 9 -4.07 16.29 8.44
N LYS A 10 -3.06 17.16 8.58
CA LYS A 10 -3.18 18.60 8.34
C LYS A 10 -3.57 18.90 6.89
N GLU A 11 -2.89 18.29 5.92
CA GLU A 11 -3.20 18.44 4.49
C GLU A 11 -4.59 17.91 4.12
N MET A 12 -5.06 16.87 4.81
CA MET A 12 -6.41 16.36 4.68
C MET A 12 -7.44 17.41 5.16
N GLU A 13 -7.18 18.04 6.30
CA GLU A 13 -8.03 19.07 6.89
C GLU A 13 -8.03 20.38 6.08
N GLU A 14 -6.89 20.76 5.49
CA GLU A 14 -6.78 21.90 4.56
C GLU A 14 -7.64 21.72 3.29
N ARG A 15 -7.93 20.46 2.90
CA ARG A 15 -8.90 20.15 1.84
C ARG A 15 -10.37 20.18 2.30
N GLY A 16 -10.62 20.46 3.58
CA GLY A 16 -11.95 20.41 4.19
C GLY A 16 -12.48 18.98 4.40
N TRP A 17 -11.61 17.99 4.41
CA TRP A 17 -12.00 16.59 4.61
C TRP A 17 -11.91 16.21 6.08
N GLN A 18 -13.01 15.70 6.62
CA GLN A 18 -13.03 15.10 7.97
C GLN A 18 -12.71 13.61 7.96
N GLU A 19 -12.99 12.94 6.83
CA GLU A 19 -12.72 11.52 6.59
C GLU A 19 -12.26 11.31 5.15
N VAL A 20 -11.64 10.17 4.89
CA VAL A 20 -11.22 9.74 3.57
C VAL A 20 -11.91 8.42 3.18
N ASP A 21 -12.08 8.21 1.88
CA ASP A 21 -12.63 6.97 1.37
C ASP A 21 -11.59 5.84 1.39
N PHE A 22 -10.38 6.18 0.98
CA PHE A 22 -9.25 5.26 0.95
C PHE A 22 -8.00 5.88 1.59
N VAL A 23 -7.25 5.05 2.28
CA VAL A 23 -5.85 5.32 2.63
C VAL A 23 -4.98 4.38 1.82
N TYR A 24 -4.14 4.94 0.95
CA TYR A 24 -3.16 4.18 0.18
C TYR A 24 -1.85 4.07 0.94
N ILE A 25 -1.46 2.87 1.34
CA ILE A 25 -0.19 2.59 2.03
C ILE A 25 0.84 2.08 1.02
N CYS A 26 1.98 2.76 0.96
CA CYS A 26 3.04 2.46 0.00
C CYS A 26 4.40 2.26 0.67
N GLY A 27 5.14 1.27 0.22
CA GLY A 27 6.53 1.06 0.64
C GLY A 27 7.53 2.03 0.00
N ASP A 28 7.14 2.79 -1.03
CA ASP A 28 7.96 3.82 -1.66
C ASP A 28 7.69 5.20 -1.06
N ALA A 29 8.66 6.11 -1.20
CA ALA A 29 8.44 7.53 -0.97
C ALA A 29 7.33 8.07 -1.90
N TYR A 30 6.61 9.10 -1.46
CA TYR A 30 5.56 9.70 -2.27
C TYR A 30 6.14 10.43 -3.49
N VAL A 31 5.79 9.97 -4.66
CA VAL A 31 6.11 10.60 -5.94
C VAL A 31 4.83 10.64 -6.78
N ASP A 32 4.33 11.84 -7.04
CA ASP A 32 3.13 12.05 -7.86
C ASP A 32 3.50 12.17 -9.35
N HIS A 33 3.86 11.05 -9.94
CA HIS A 33 4.26 10.98 -11.33
C HIS A 33 3.68 9.71 -11.99
N PRO A 34 3.26 9.77 -13.26
CA PRO A 34 2.62 8.64 -13.96
C PRO A 34 3.52 7.40 -14.14
N SER A 35 4.82 7.49 -13.86
CA SER A 35 5.70 6.31 -13.79
C SER A 35 5.53 5.49 -12.51
N PHE A 36 4.77 6.00 -11.52
CA PHE A 36 4.55 5.33 -10.24
C PHE A 36 3.13 4.80 -10.17
N GLY A 37 2.98 3.49 -10.05
CA GLY A 37 1.67 2.84 -9.99
C GLY A 37 0.78 3.36 -8.85
N ALA A 38 1.38 3.73 -7.73
CA ALA A 38 0.69 4.33 -6.60
C ALA A 38 0.02 5.68 -6.98
N ALA A 39 0.74 6.55 -7.70
CA ALA A 39 0.19 7.82 -8.17
C ALA A 39 -0.95 7.60 -9.17
N ILE A 40 -0.77 6.71 -10.15
CA ILE A 40 -1.82 6.38 -11.13
C ILE A 40 -3.10 5.94 -10.43
N ILE A 41 -3.00 4.99 -9.51
CA ILE A 41 -4.16 4.44 -8.78
C ILE A 41 -4.85 5.52 -7.96
N CYS A 42 -4.12 6.29 -7.18
CA CYS A 42 -4.70 7.33 -6.33
C CYS A 42 -5.33 8.45 -7.14
N ARG A 43 -4.67 8.90 -8.22
CA ARG A 43 -5.23 9.94 -9.10
C ARG A 43 -6.43 9.45 -9.90
N THR A 44 -6.45 8.20 -10.29
CA THR A 44 -7.61 7.59 -10.94
C THR A 44 -8.82 7.55 -9.98
N LEU A 45 -8.61 7.18 -8.73
CA LEU A 45 -9.67 7.21 -7.71
C LEU A 45 -10.14 8.64 -7.43
N GLU A 46 -9.22 9.60 -7.26
CA GLU A 46 -9.55 11.01 -7.07
C GLU A 46 -10.35 11.58 -8.26
N ALA A 47 -9.98 11.25 -9.49
CA ALA A 47 -10.71 11.65 -10.70
C ALA A 47 -12.14 11.06 -10.77
N ASN A 48 -12.38 9.96 -10.06
CA ASN A 48 -13.72 9.37 -9.90
C ASN A 48 -14.45 9.84 -8.64
N GLY A 49 -13.98 10.90 -7.98
CA GLY A 49 -14.67 11.53 -6.86
C GLY A 49 -14.35 10.97 -5.48
N PHE A 50 -13.42 10.02 -5.36
CA PHE A 50 -13.03 9.46 -4.07
C PHE A 50 -11.98 10.33 -3.36
N LYS A 51 -12.13 10.46 -2.04
CA LYS A 51 -11.16 11.11 -1.17
C LYS A 51 -10.07 10.11 -0.82
N VAL A 52 -8.85 10.34 -1.30
CA VAL A 52 -7.72 9.43 -1.13
C VAL A 52 -6.60 10.12 -0.38
N ALA A 53 -6.18 9.54 0.74
CA ALA A 53 -4.96 9.93 1.46
C ALA A 53 -3.82 8.96 1.15
N PHE A 54 -2.60 9.46 1.15
CA PHE A 54 -1.41 8.69 0.81
C PHE A 54 -0.49 8.56 2.03
N LEU A 55 -0.28 7.32 2.50
CA LEU A 55 0.60 6.99 3.61
C LEU A 55 1.89 6.36 3.06
N SER A 56 2.92 7.18 2.96
CA SER A 56 4.21 6.82 2.40
C SER A 56 5.15 6.29 3.48
N GLN A 57 5.68 5.10 3.30
CA GLN A 57 6.71 4.50 4.16
C GLN A 57 6.44 4.68 5.66
N PRO A 58 5.23 4.31 6.19
CA PRO A 58 4.94 4.45 7.60
C PRO A 58 5.93 3.65 8.46
N ASP A 59 6.22 4.17 9.65
CA ASP A 59 6.99 3.42 10.65
C ASP A 59 6.15 2.24 11.14
N TRP A 60 6.44 1.08 10.59
CA TRP A 60 5.73 -0.17 10.87
C TRP A 60 5.94 -0.72 12.29
N HIS A 61 6.73 -0.06 13.11
CA HIS A 61 6.81 -0.32 14.55
C HIS A 61 5.78 0.47 15.36
N LYS A 62 5.07 1.45 14.74
CA LYS A 62 4.11 2.34 15.39
C LYS A 62 2.75 2.25 14.73
N VAL A 63 1.79 1.66 15.43
CA VAL A 63 0.41 1.54 14.94
C VAL A 63 -0.27 2.91 14.76
N GLU A 64 0.16 3.91 15.51
CA GLU A 64 -0.36 5.28 15.47
C GLU A 64 -0.22 5.92 14.10
N GLU A 65 0.84 5.63 13.37
CA GLU A 65 1.03 6.14 12.01
C GLU A 65 -0.06 5.66 11.06
N PHE A 66 -0.56 4.45 11.26
CA PHE A 66 -1.66 3.89 10.48
C PHE A 66 -3.02 4.47 10.86
N ARG A 67 -3.10 5.20 11.98
CA ARG A 67 -4.31 5.87 12.47
C ARG A 67 -4.39 7.34 12.11
N GLN A 68 -3.34 7.94 11.53
CA GLN A 68 -3.26 9.39 11.34
C GLN A 68 -4.41 10.00 10.51
N PHE A 69 -4.97 9.26 9.55
CA PHE A 69 -6.11 9.73 8.75
C PHE A 69 -7.48 9.30 9.31
N GLY A 70 -7.50 8.55 10.43
CA GLY A 70 -8.70 7.88 10.90
C GLY A 70 -9.02 6.61 10.11
N LYS A 71 -10.15 5.97 10.42
CA LYS A 71 -10.64 4.79 9.69
C LYS A 71 -11.15 5.21 8.32
N PRO A 72 -10.59 4.69 7.22
CA PRO A 72 -11.10 5.01 5.89
C PRO A 72 -12.50 4.40 5.69
N ARG A 73 -13.39 5.13 5.02
CA ARG A 73 -14.78 4.72 4.78
C ARG A 73 -14.87 3.41 3.99
N LEU A 74 -14.03 3.24 2.98
CA LEU A 74 -14.05 2.07 2.09
C LEU A 74 -12.93 1.08 2.40
N GLY A 75 -11.75 1.52 2.76
CA GLY A 75 -10.67 0.63 3.16
C GLY A 75 -9.25 1.13 2.88
N PHE A 76 -8.30 0.30 3.23
CA PHE A 76 -6.89 0.48 2.94
C PHE A 76 -6.52 -0.16 1.61
N LEU A 77 -5.72 0.55 0.80
CA LEU A 77 -5.09 0.03 -0.40
C LEU A 77 -3.60 -0.11 -0.11
N ILE A 78 -3.05 -1.31 -0.20
CA ILE A 78 -1.69 -1.60 0.27
C ILE A 78 -0.84 -2.17 -0.85
N SER A 79 0.34 -1.59 -1.05
CA SER A 79 1.38 -2.10 -1.94
C SER A 79 2.78 -1.96 -1.34
N SER A 80 3.70 -2.79 -1.82
CA SER A 80 5.13 -2.65 -1.49
C SER A 80 5.80 -1.46 -2.16
N GLY A 81 5.14 -0.84 -3.14
CA GLY A 81 5.70 0.15 -4.04
C GLY A 81 5.97 -0.40 -5.44
N ASN A 82 6.88 0.22 -6.17
CA ASN A 82 7.21 -0.15 -7.57
C ASN A 82 7.97 -1.47 -7.67
N ILE A 83 8.58 -1.93 -6.60
CA ILE A 83 9.34 -3.18 -6.57
C ILE A 83 8.91 -4.04 -5.38
N ASP A 84 9.11 -5.35 -5.52
CA ASP A 84 8.98 -6.31 -4.42
C ASP A 84 9.97 -6.00 -3.30
N SER A 85 9.49 -5.98 -2.04
CA SER A 85 10.31 -5.61 -0.89
C SER A 85 11.53 -6.51 -0.70
N MET A 86 11.37 -7.82 -0.89
CA MET A 86 12.47 -8.78 -0.73
C MET A 86 13.51 -8.63 -1.84
N VAL A 87 13.07 -8.40 -3.09
CA VAL A 87 13.96 -8.13 -4.23
C VAL A 87 14.69 -6.80 -4.05
N ASN A 88 14.03 -5.80 -3.48
CA ASN A 88 14.65 -4.51 -3.18
C ASN A 88 15.72 -4.62 -2.08
N HIS A 89 15.44 -5.40 -1.03
CA HIS A 89 16.32 -5.49 0.15
C HIS A 89 17.50 -6.44 -0.01
N TYR A 90 17.37 -7.46 -0.85
CA TYR A 90 18.37 -8.53 -0.91
C TYR A 90 18.89 -8.76 -2.32
N THR A 91 20.14 -9.19 -2.39
CA THR A 91 20.74 -9.75 -3.61
C THR A 91 20.31 -11.21 -3.80
N VAL A 92 20.59 -11.78 -4.97
CA VAL A 92 20.36 -13.22 -5.23
C VAL A 92 21.10 -14.11 -4.24
N SER A 93 22.28 -13.68 -3.76
CA SER A 93 23.04 -14.40 -2.72
C SER A 93 22.57 -14.11 -1.29
N LYS A 94 21.35 -13.61 -1.12
CA LYS A 94 20.71 -13.25 0.17
C LYS A 94 21.47 -12.20 0.99
N LYS A 95 22.41 -11.45 0.37
CA LYS A 95 23.09 -10.34 1.04
C LYS A 95 22.19 -9.11 1.04
N ARG A 96 22.08 -8.45 2.19
CA ARG A 96 21.26 -7.25 2.36
C ARG A 96 21.85 -6.06 1.64
N ARG A 97 21.02 -5.29 0.94
CA ARG A 97 21.39 -4.02 0.28
C ARG A 97 21.30 -2.88 1.31
N HIS A 98 22.19 -1.90 1.18
CA HIS A 98 22.22 -0.74 2.08
C HIS A 98 21.45 0.47 1.55
N LYS A 99 21.11 0.48 0.25
CA LYS A 99 20.42 1.59 -0.41
C LYS A 99 19.07 1.13 -0.96
N ASP A 100 18.07 1.98 -0.81
CA ASP A 100 16.76 1.85 -1.44
C ASP A 100 16.51 3.04 -2.37
N SER A 101 16.49 2.80 -3.68
CA SER A 101 16.29 3.84 -4.70
C SER A 101 14.90 4.48 -4.68
N TYR A 102 13.95 3.87 -3.99
CA TYR A 102 12.57 4.34 -3.84
C TYR A 102 12.32 5.05 -2.51
N THR A 103 13.37 5.31 -1.74
CA THR A 103 13.31 6.03 -0.48
C THR A 103 14.00 7.38 -0.60
N SER A 104 13.48 8.40 0.05
CA SER A 104 14.09 9.73 0.09
C SER A 104 15.52 9.64 0.63
N GLY A 105 16.47 10.25 -0.09
CA GLY A 105 17.89 10.17 0.25
C GLY A 105 18.53 8.80 -0.02
N GLY A 106 17.82 7.82 -0.55
CA GLY A 106 18.34 6.48 -0.81
C GLY A 106 18.55 5.65 0.46
N GLU A 107 17.95 6.05 1.58
CA GLU A 107 18.08 5.37 2.87
C GLU A 107 17.44 3.98 2.83
N GLY A 108 18.24 2.95 3.13
CA GLY A 108 17.71 1.59 3.29
C GLY A 108 16.90 1.42 4.58
N PHE A 109 16.11 0.33 4.63
CA PHE A 109 15.42 -0.16 5.83
C PHE A 109 14.18 0.59 6.32
N LYS A 110 13.69 1.62 5.63
CA LYS A 110 12.40 2.25 5.94
C LYS A 110 11.23 1.33 5.65
N ARG A 111 11.31 0.62 4.54
CA ARG A 111 10.33 -0.41 4.17
C ARG A 111 10.61 -1.71 4.93
N PRO A 112 9.60 -2.43 5.47
CA PRO A 112 9.81 -3.75 6.06
C PRO A 112 10.04 -4.83 5.00
N ASP A 113 10.63 -5.94 5.40
CA ASP A 113 10.61 -7.17 4.62
C ASP A 113 9.17 -7.65 4.47
N ARG A 114 8.79 -8.12 3.28
CA ARG A 114 7.40 -8.52 2.95
C ARG A 114 6.41 -7.41 3.29
N ALA A 115 6.67 -6.22 2.78
CA ALA A 115 5.99 -4.98 3.13
C ALA A 115 4.47 -5.09 3.08
N VAL A 116 3.91 -5.75 2.08
CA VAL A 116 2.46 -5.92 1.96
C VAL A 116 1.88 -6.66 3.16
N ILE A 117 2.55 -7.72 3.64
CA ILE A 117 2.09 -8.48 4.81
C ILE A 117 2.15 -7.62 6.07
N VAL A 118 3.30 -6.98 6.32
CA VAL A 118 3.53 -6.18 7.53
C VAL A 118 2.56 -5.00 7.58
N TYR A 119 2.43 -4.24 6.49
CA TYR A 119 1.50 -3.11 6.44
C TYR A 119 0.04 -3.53 6.60
N SER A 120 -0.36 -4.67 6.03
CA SER A 120 -1.71 -5.20 6.23
C SER A 120 -1.98 -5.56 7.68
N GLN A 121 -1.03 -6.19 8.36
CA GLN A 121 -1.14 -6.52 9.78
C GLN A 121 -1.23 -5.26 10.64
N MET A 122 -0.42 -4.24 10.34
CA MET A 122 -0.48 -2.95 11.05
C MET A 122 -1.80 -2.21 10.81
N ALA A 123 -2.30 -2.19 9.58
CA ALA A 123 -3.61 -1.61 9.26
C ALA A 123 -4.75 -2.36 9.98
N ARG A 124 -4.69 -3.69 10.03
CA ARG A 124 -5.64 -4.53 10.77
C ARG A 124 -5.58 -4.29 12.29
N GLN A 125 -4.38 -4.10 12.83
CA GLN A 125 -4.19 -3.75 14.24
C GLN A 125 -4.71 -2.34 14.56
N ALA A 126 -4.53 -1.40 13.64
CA ALA A 126 -5.06 -0.04 13.78
C ALA A 126 -6.59 -0.01 13.75
N PHE A 127 -7.20 -0.76 12.83
CA PHE A 127 -8.64 -0.82 12.59
C PHE A 127 -9.07 -2.24 12.23
N PRO A 128 -9.47 -3.06 13.22
CA PRO A 128 -9.80 -4.48 13.01
C PRO A 128 -10.87 -4.74 11.95
N ASP A 129 -11.84 -3.83 11.81
CA ASP A 129 -12.99 -3.97 10.91
C ASP A 129 -12.81 -3.24 9.58
N ALA A 130 -11.64 -2.65 9.32
CA ALA A 130 -11.40 -1.97 8.04
C ALA A 130 -11.14 -2.99 6.93
N ASN A 131 -11.59 -2.69 5.70
CA ASN A 131 -11.25 -3.54 4.58
C ASN A 131 -9.81 -3.30 4.15
N ILE A 132 -9.12 -4.37 3.84
CA ILE A 132 -7.74 -4.37 3.38
C ILE A 132 -7.68 -4.95 1.98
N LEU A 133 -7.29 -4.12 1.03
CA LEU A 133 -7.11 -4.47 -0.37
C LEU A 133 -5.62 -4.41 -0.69
N ILE A 134 -5.06 -5.54 -1.10
CA ILE A 134 -3.64 -5.63 -1.45
C ILE A 134 -3.44 -5.68 -2.96
N GLY A 135 -2.35 -5.09 -3.44
CA GLY A 135 -2.02 -5.07 -4.86
C GLY A 135 -0.56 -4.74 -5.14
N GLY A 136 -0.26 -4.43 -6.39
CA GLY A 136 1.09 -4.17 -6.86
C GLY A 136 1.88 -5.44 -7.13
N ILE A 137 3.17 -5.28 -7.41
CA ILE A 137 4.03 -6.38 -7.88
C ILE A 137 4.21 -7.48 -6.82
N GLU A 138 4.42 -7.13 -5.56
CA GLU A 138 4.63 -8.08 -4.48
C GLU A 138 3.41 -8.98 -4.25
N ALA A 139 2.20 -8.40 -4.24
CA ALA A 139 0.97 -9.15 -4.12
C ALA A 139 0.70 -10.01 -5.36
N SER A 140 0.96 -9.47 -6.56
CA SER A 140 0.76 -10.16 -7.83
C SER A 140 1.64 -11.40 -7.96
N LEU A 141 2.90 -11.31 -7.57
CA LEU A 141 3.85 -12.44 -7.63
C LEU A 141 3.48 -13.56 -6.64
N ARG A 142 2.87 -13.20 -5.50
CA ARG A 142 2.53 -14.13 -4.42
C ARG A 142 1.04 -14.42 -4.30
N ARG A 143 0.26 -14.17 -5.36
CA ARG A 143 -1.20 -14.40 -5.37
C ARG A 143 -1.63 -15.85 -5.19
N LEU A 144 -0.75 -16.78 -5.51
CA LEU A 144 -0.94 -18.22 -5.34
C LEU A 144 0.04 -18.79 -4.32
N ALA A 145 -0.11 -20.04 -3.95
CA ALA A 145 0.93 -20.75 -3.22
C ALA A 145 2.23 -20.73 -4.03
N HIS A 146 3.34 -20.44 -3.39
CA HIS A 146 4.61 -20.21 -4.07
C HIS A 146 5.79 -20.68 -3.22
N TYR A 147 6.89 -21.02 -3.88
CA TYR A 147 8.16 -21.24 -3.22
C TYR A 147 8.80 -19.88 -2.85
N ASP A 148 9.00 -19.66 -1.56
CA ASP A 148 9.67 -18.45 -1.06
C ASP A 148 11.18 -18.72 -0.93
N TYR A 149 11.94 -18.22 -1.88
CA TYR A 149 13.39 -18.38 -1.95
C TYR A 149 14.12 -17.93 -0.67
N TRP A 150 13.63 -16.90 -0.02
CA TRP A 150 14.27 -16.30 1.16
C TRP A 150 14.18 -17.18 2.40
N SER A 151 13.01 -17.78 2.62
CA SER A 151 12.76 -18.69 3.76
C SER A 151 12.94 -20.17 3.43
N ASP A 152 13.23 -20.50 2.15
CA ASP A 152 13.38 -21.88 1.65
C ASP A 152 12.16 -22.76 1.97
N LYS A 153 10.95 -22.22 1.72
CA LYS A 153 9.69 -22.90 2.05
C LYS A 153 8.61 -22.59 1.02
N VAL A 154 7.68 -23.52 0.87
CA VAL A 154 6.42 -23.26 0.19
C VAL A 154 5.51 -22.46 1.13
N ARG A 155 5.08 -21.27 0.68
CA ARG A 155 4.16 -20.40 1.41
C ARG A 155 2.77 -20.42 0.78
N LYS A 156 1.77 -20.09 1.58
CA LYS A 156 0.41 -19.88 1.10
C LYS A 156 0.32 -18.63 0.23
N SER A 157 -0.84 -18.41 -0.37
CA SER A 157 -1.15 -17.14 -1.04
C SER A 157 -0.97 -15.97 -0.06
N ILE A 158 -0.43 -14.86 -0.55
CA ILE A 158 -0.20 -13.64 0.25
C ILE A 158 -1.50 -13.06 0.85
N ILE A 159 -2.65 -13.30 0.24
CA ILE A 159 -3.94 -12.86 0.77
C ILE A 159 -4.22 -13.48 2.15
N ILE A 160 -3.77 -14.72 2.36
CA ILE A 160 -3.92 -15.43 3.65
C ILE A 160 -2.88 -14.90 4.65
N ASP A 161 -1.62 -14.80 4.23
CA ASP A 161 -0.54 -14.32 5.10
C ASP A 161 -0.74 -12.86 5.54
N ALA A 162 -1.31 -12.02 4.67
CA ALA A 162 -1.63 -10.63 4.94
C ALA A 162 -2.95 -10.43 5.70
N ASN A 163 -3.78 -11.47 5.83
CA ASN A 163 -5.16 -11.36 6.33
C ASN A 163 -5.95 -10.25 5.61
N ALA A 164 -5.84 -10.22 4.27
CA ALA A 164 -6.46 -9.22 3.43
C ALA A 164 -7.81 -9.70 2.89
N ASP A 165 -8.72 -8.76 2.65
CA ASP A 165 -10.07 -9.04 2.17
C ASP A 165 -10.14 -9.18 0.66
N LEU A 166 -9.22 -8.54 -0.06
CA LEU A 166 -9.15 -8.58 -1.51
C LEU A 166 -7.70 -8.49 -2.00
N LEU A 167 -7.39 -9.29 -3.02
CA LEU A 167 -6.13 -9.18 -3.75
C LEU A 167 -6.43 -8.78 -5.19
N MET A 168 -5.78 -7.74 -5.66
CA MET A 168 -5.78 -7.30 -7.05
C MET A 168 -4.42 -7.52 -7.67
N PHE A 169 -4.37 -8.19 -8.80
CA PHE A 169 -3.13 -8.48 -9.52
C PHE A 169 -3.12 -7.83 -10.89
N GLY A 170 -1.91 -7.61 -11.42
CA GLY A 170 -1.71 -6.92 -12.69
C GLY A 170 -2.03 -5.42 -12.61
N MET A 171 -2.50 -4.85 -13.71
CA MET A 171 -2.90 -3.44 -13.80
C MET A 171 -4.29 -3.26 -13.16
N GLY A 172 -4.31 -2.65 -11.99
CA GLY A 172 -5.47 -2.62 -11.10
C GLY A 172 -6.42 -1.43 -11.24
N GLU A 173 -6.20 -0.52 -12.21
CA GLU A 173 -6.90 0.75 -12.31
C GLU A 173 -8.42 0.56 -12.42
N ASN A 174 -8.86 -0.21 -13.40
CA ASN A 174 -10.28 -0.48 -13.62
C ASN A 174 -10.92 -1.32 -12.50
N SER A 175 -10.17 -2.27 -11.96
CA SER A 175 -10.68 -3.16 -10.91
C SER A 175 -10.95 -2.42 -9.59
N LYS A 176 -10.13 -1.44 -9.24
CA LYS A 176 -10.29 -0.63 -8.02
C LYS A 176 -11.51 0.27 -8.10
N ILE A 177 -11.75 0.91 -9.25
CA ILE A 177 -12.93 1.75 -9.48
C ILE A 177 -14.21 0.92 -9.42
N GLY A 178 -14.24 -0.23 -10.10
CA GLY A 178 -15.41 -1.09 -10.10
C GLY A 178 -15.82 -1.57 -8.70
N ARG A 179 -14.86 -1.88 -7.84
CA ARG A 179 -15.11 -2.29 -6.45
C ARG A 179 -15.59 -1.14 -5.57
N ALA A 180 -15.01 0.06 -5.71
CA ALA A 180 -15.45 1.25 -4.99
C ALA A 180 -16.91 1.58 -5.34
N SER A 181 -17.25 1.60 -6.63
CA SER A 181 -18.62 1.87 -7.10
C SER A 181 -19.65 0.81 -6.67
N CYS A 182 -19.26 -0.46 -6.53
CA CYS A 182 -20.16 -1.51 -6.03
C CYS A 182 -20.53 -1.31 -4.55
N ARG A 183 -19.65 -0.77 -3.73
CA ARG A 183 -19.93 -0.53 -2.31
C ARG A 183 -20.81 0.67 -2.02
N GLU A 184 -20.79 1.68 -2.88
CA GLU A 184 -21.67 2.84 -2.72
C GLU A 184 -23.15 2.56 -3.09
N ARG A 185 -23.43 1.41 -3.74
CA ARG A 185 -24.77 1.03 -4.18
C ARG A 185 -25.51 0.06 -3.24
N VAL A 186 -24.92 -0.22 -2.07
CA VAL A 186 -25.54 -1.10 -1.04
C VAL A 186 -25.97 -0.26 0.18
#